data_c14479cf58a864e72eeb4f137f27a42a
#
_entry.id   c14479cf58a864e72eeb4f137f27a42a
#
_cell.length_a   1.000
_cell.length_b   1.000
_cell.length_c   1.000
_cell.angle_alpha   90.00
_cell.angle_beta   90.00
_cell.angle_gamma   90.00
#
_symmetry.space_group_name_H-M   'P 1'
#
loop_
_entity.id
_entity.type
_entity.pdbx_description
1 polymer ?
#
loop_
_entity_poly.entity_id
_entity_poly.type
_entity_poly.pdbx_seq_one_letter_code
_entity_poly.pdbx_strand_id
1 'polypeptide(L)'
;RQRMTDVLFVVEAGDAPARKPKAFTIPVPTGRGMVTASISYPVIEPSTDPLLTTLSAAGTDLKLEKVVDVNVMARRALKDEMPGMVLRGVTRAIAKGVMQNELQKGGGLVGGLIGAVASAATEVADDRMWRMLPGRVYIARGYLPPGEHVVTVNGRALPDPVKIDGQYALVPLRLYENTVLMGSVASLGKLAPASAAPV
;
A
#
# COMPACT_ATOMS: atom_id res chain seq x y z
N ARG A 1 20.73 34.43 18.36
CA ARG A 1 19.90 33.52 17.53
C ARG A 1 19.73 32.19 18.28
N GLN A 2 18.49 31.85 18.63
CA GLN A 2 18.19 30.58 19.25
C GLN A 2 18.63 29.47 18.27
N ARG A 3 19.40 28.51 18.78
CA ARG A 3 19.86 27.37 17.98
C ARG A 3 18.72 26.47 17.71
N MET A 4 18.50 26.13 16.47
CA MET A 4 17.40 25.30 16.01
C MET A 4 17.97 24.08 15.31
N THR A 5 17.40 22.93 15.57
CA THR A 5 17.62 21.70 14.82
C THR A 5 16.67 21.67 13.64
N ASP A 6 17.18 21.36 12.47
CA ASP A 6 16.36 21.09 11.28
C ASP A 6 15.79 19.68 11.39
N VAL A 7 14.49 19.56 11.57
CA VAL A 7 13.82 18.30 11.84
C VAL A 7 12.98 17.88 10.65
N LEU A 8 13.19 16.65 10.20
CA LEU A 8 12.38 16.00 9.19
C LEU A 8 11.54 14.90 9.85
N PHE A 9 10.25 15.05 9.83
CA PHE A 9 9.31 14.01 10.18
C PHE A 9 8.97 13.21 8.93
N VAL A 10 9.07 11.88 9.03
CA VAL A 10 8.62 10.93 8.00
C VAL A 10 7.49 10.12 8.59
N VAL A 11 6.29 10.29 8.07
CA VAL A 11 5.11 9.60 8.58
C VAL A 11 4.59 8.61 7.55
N GLU A 12 4.72 7.35 7.89
CA GLU A 12 4.13 6.24 7.16
C GLU A 12 2.71 6.00 7.66
N ALA A 13 1.72 5.98 6.77
CA ALA A 13 0.32 5.84 7.14
C ALA A 13 -0.36 4.68 6.42
N GLY A 14 -1.10 3.87 7.19
CA GLY A 14 -1.86 2.73 6.69
C GLY A 14 -0.99 1.66 6.06
N ASP A 15 -1.64 0.69 5.43
CA ASP A 15 -0.99 -0.43 4.76
C ASP A 15 -1.15 -0.35 3.24
N ALA A 16 -0.23 -0.99 2.52
CA ALA A 16 -0.37 -1.18 1.09
C ALA A 16 -1.66 -1.96 0.78
N PRO A 17 -2.39 -1.60 -0.30
CA PRO A 17 -3.69 -2.18 -0.57
C PRO A 17 -3.56 -3.67 -0.93
N ALA A 18 -4.46 -4.49 -0.40
CA ALA A 18 -4.54 -5.90 -0.78
C ALA A 18 -5.18 -6.05 -2.17
N ARG A 19 -4.67 -6.99 -2.96
CA ARG A 19 -5.34 -7.48 -4.16
C ARG A 19 -6.41 -8.48 -3.72
N LYS A 20 -7.61 -8.34 -4.28
CA LYS A 20 -8.73 -9.28 -4.06
C LYS A 20 -9.10 -9.92 -5.38
N PRO A 21 -9.30 -11.24 -5.44
CA PRO A 21 -9.76 -11.89 -6.66
C PRO A 21 -11.22 -11.51 -6.93
N LYS A 22 -11.52 -11.14 -8.15
CA LYS A 22 -12.87 -11.07 -8.70
C LYS A 22 -12.94 -11.95 -9.94
N ALA A 23 -14.12 -12.47 -10.25
CA ALA A 23 -14.34 -13.29 -11.42
C ALA A 23 -15.56 -12.81 -12.20
N PHE A 24 -15.51 -13.00 -13.50
CA PHE A 24 -16.68 -12.90 -14.36
C PHE A 24 -16.74 -14.11 -15.27
N THR A 25 -17.93 -14.42 -15.77
CA THR A 25 -18.16 -15.56 -16.63
C THR A 25 -18.47 -15.10 -18.05
N ILE A 26 -17.92 -15.82 -19.02
CA ILE A 26 -18.21 -15.62 -20.44
C ILE A 26 -18.77 -16.90 -21.05
N PRO A 27 -19.74 -16.79 -21.96
CA PRO A 27 -20.17 -17.92 -22.77
C PRO A 27 -19.12 -18.18 -23.87
N VAL A 28 -18.64 -19.41 -23.94
CA VAL A 28 -17.68 -19.86 -24.97
C VAL A 28 -18.40 -20.84 -25.90
N PRO A 29 -18.51 -20.55 -27.18
CA PRO A 29 -19.09 -21.50 -28.12
C PRO A 29 -18.16 -22.69 -28.32
N THR A 30 -18.74 -23.90 -28.29
CA THR A 30 -18.05 -25.15 -28.55
C THR A 30 -18.78 -25.90 -29.64
N GLY A 31 -18.18 -26.92 -30.23
CA GLY A 31 -18.80 -27.72 -31.27
C GLY A 31 -20.10 -28.46 -30.85
N ARG A 32 -20.48 -28.41 -29.57
CA ARG A 32 -21.69 -29.02 -29.00
C ARG A 32 -22.61 -28.05 -28.26
N GLY A 33 -22.39 -26.76 -28.37
CA GLY A 33 -23.18 -25.73 -27.69
C GLY A 33 -22.33 -24.70 -26.98
N MET A 34 -22.93 -23.99 -26.02
CA MET A 34 -22.26 -22.94 -25.23
C MET A 34 -21.80 -23.51 -23.90
N VAL A 35 -20.56 -23.24 -23.54
CA VAL A 35 -19.97 -23.56 -22.23
C VAL A 35 -19.66 -22.24 -21.50
N THR A 36 -19.90 -22.19 -20.22
CA THR A 36 -19.58 -21.05 -19.39
C THR A 36 -18.13 -21.16 -18.89
N ALA A 37 -17.29 -20.19 -19.20
CA ALA A 37 -15.94 -20.11 -18.69
C ALA A 37 -15.83 -18.97 -17.67
N SER A 38 -15.15 -19.21 -16.55
CA SER A 38 -14.86 -18.22 -15.53
C SER A 38 -13.47 -17.64 -15.74
N ILE A 39 -13.37 -16.31 -15.65
CA ILE A 39 -12.10 -15.58 -15.75
C ILE A 39 -11.91 -14.84 -14.43
N SER A 40 -10.86 -15.18 -13.71
CA SER A 40 -10.48 -14.50 -12.47
C SER A 40 -9.46 -13.41 -12.75
N TYR A 41 -9.61 -12.25 -12.09
CA TYR A 41 -8.70 -11.12 -12.16
C TYR A 41 -8.59 -10.42 -10.81
N PRO A 42 -7.44 -9.83 -10.49
CA PRO A 42 -7.27 -9.10 -9.25
C PRO A 42 -7.92 -7.71 -9.32
N VAL A 43 -8.43 -7.23 -8.19
CA VAL A 43 -8.86 -5.84 -8.00
C VAL A 43 -8.21 -5.27 -6.75
N ILE A 44 -8.00 -3.96 -6.74
CA ILE A 44 -7.56 -3.19 -5.58
C ILE A 44 -8.66 -2.20 -5.24
N GLU A 45 -9.26 -2.35 -4.07
CA GLU A 45 -10.26 -1.43 -3.55
C GLU A 45 -9.59 -0.15 -3.03
N PRO A 46 -10.29 0.99 -3.01
CA PRO A 46 -9.80 2.18 -2.35
C PRO A 46 -9.47 1.90 -0.88
N SER A 47 -8.35 2.44 -0.39
CA SER A 47 -8.01 2.33 1.02
C SER A 47 -9.00 3.14 1.88
N THR A 48 -9.42 2.54 2.96
CA THR A 48 -10.21 3.16 4.03
C THR A 48 -9.35 3.63 5.20
N ASP A 49 -8.02 3.45 5.12
CA ASP A 49 -7.11 3.85 6.18
C ASP A 49 -7.18 5.35 6.46
N PRO A 50 -7.04 5.76 7.72
CA PRO A 50 -7.09 7.17 8.09
C PRO A 50 -5.99 7.96 7.37
N LEU A 51 -6.37 9.15 6.91
CA LEU A 51 -5.41 10.08 6.32
C LEU A 51 -4.68 10.82 7.44
N LEU A 52 -3.42 11.11 7.21
CA LEU A 52 -2.70 12.09 8.00
C LEU A 52 -3.17 13.48 7.55
N THR A 53 -3.77 14.23 8.45
CA THR A 53 -4.30 15.58 8.17
C THR A 53 -3.52 16.68 8.85
N THR A 54 -3.02 16.43 10.06
CA THR A 54 -2.26 17.40 10.84
C THR A 54 -1.08 16.75 11.55
N LEU A 55 0.01 17.47 11.60
CA LEU A 55 1.19 17.16 12.40
C LEU A 55 1.65 18.47 13.05
N SER A 56 1.76 18.48 14.37
CA SER A 56 2.32 19.62 15.10
C SER A 56 3.44 19.17 16.04
N ALA A 57 4.41 20.05 16.23
CA ALA A 57 5.50 19.85 17.17
C ALA A 57 5.80 21.17 17.89
N ALA A 58 6.08 21.10 19.18
CA ALA A 58 6.30 22.28 20.02
C ALA A 58 5.18 23.32 19.91
N GLY A 59 3.92 22.87 19.77
CA GLY A 59 2.75 23.75 19.65
C GLY A 59 2.60 24.44 18.27
N THR A 60 3.43 24.10 17.29
CA THR A 60 3.36 24.68 15.94
C THR A 60 2.95 23.62 14.93
N ASP A 61 1.98 23.95 14.08
CA ASP A 61 1.58 23.09 12.97
C ASP A 61 2.64 23.08 11.88
N LEU A 62 2.97 21.89 11.41
CA LEU A 62 3.95 21.67 10.37
C LEU A 62 3.23 21.42 9.03
N LYS A 63 3.81 21.97 7.96
CA LYS A 63 3.30 21.73 6.61
C LYS A 63 3.56 20.29 6.23
N LEU A 64 2.47 19.55 5.97
CA LEU A 64 2.51 18.18 5.51
C LEU A 64 2.56 18.11 3.99
N GLU A 65 3.44 17.27 3.47
CA GLU A 65 3.51 16.93 2.05
C GLU A 65 3.40 15.42 1.88
N LYS A 66 2.40 14.97 1.10
CA LYS A 66 2.27 13.57 0.74
C LYS A 66 3.21 13.27 -0.42
N VAL A 67 4.27 12.51 -0.17
CA VAL A 67 5.32 12.20 -1.17
C VAL A 67 5.04 10.90 -1.91
N VAL A 68 4.36 9.95 -1.26
CA VAL A 68 4.02 8.64 -1.85
C VAL A 68 2.59 8.26 -1.52
N ASP A 69 1.87 7.73 -2.51
CA ASP A 69 0.57 7.10 -2.34
C ASP A 69 0.55 5.76 -3.07
N VAL A 70 0.95 4.71 -2.34
CA VAL A 70 1.04 3.33 -2.86
C VAL A 70 -0.33 2.84 -3.31
N ASN A 71 -1.41 3.26 -2.64
CA ASN A 71 -2.77 2.88 -3.02
C ASN A 71 -3.16 3.38 -4.42
N VAL A 72 -2.84 4.64 -4.71
CA VAL A 72 -3.10 5.22 -6.03
C VAL A 72 -2.20 4.59 -7.08
N MET A 73 -0.91 4.42 -6.78
CA MET A 73 0.07 3.83 -7.71
C MET A 73 -0.29 2.39 -8.05
N ALA A 74 -0.60 1.57 -7.05
CA ALA A 74 -0.95 0.16 -7.24
C ALA A 74 -2.25 -0.01 -8.06
N ARG A 75 -3.27 0.83 -7.81
CA ARG A 75 -4.50 0.79 -8.61
C ARG A 75 -4.26 1.21 -10.05
N ARG A 76 -3.40 2.21 -10.27
CA ARG A 76 -3.04 2.67 -11.62
C ARG A 76 -2.27 1.58 -12.37
N ALA A 77 -1.23 1.02 -11.76
CA ALA A 77 -0.47 -0.08 -12.35
C ALA A 77 -1.37 -1.28 -12.70
N LEU A 78 -2.26 -1.68 -11.78
CA LEU A 78 -3.20 -2.75 -12.04
C LEU A 78 -4.15 -2.43 -13.20
N LYS A 79 -4.64 -1.20 -13.28
CA LYS A 79 -5.51 -0.76 -14.38
C LYS A 79 -4.81 -0.86 -15.75
N ASP A 80 -3.52 -0.48 -15.79
CA ASP A 80 -2.72 -0.52 -17.01
C ASP A 80 -2.42 -1.97 -17.46
N GLU A 81 -2.26 -2.89 -16.50
CA GLU A 81 -2.06 -4.32 -16.76
C GLU A 81 -3.35 -5.09 -17.07
N MET A 82 -4.51 -4.57 -16.68
CA MET A 82 -5.80 -5.26 -16.76
C MET A 82 -6.14 -5.79 -18.16
N PRO A 83 -5.97 -5.02 -19.27
CA PRO A 83 -6.29 -5.52 -20.61
C PRO A 83 -5.51 -6.79 -20.96
N GLY A 84 -4.21 -6.82 -20.62
CA GLY A 84 -3.37 -7.99 -20.87
C GLY A 84 -3.75 -9.20 -20.00
N MET A 85 -4.15 -8.97 -18.75
CA MET A 85 -4.61 -10.05 -17.86
C MET A 85 -5.92 -10.65 -18.37
N VAL A 86 -6.89 -9.80 -18.72
CA VAL A 86 -8.18 -10.23 -19.27
C VAL A 86 -7.99 -10.99 -20.57
N LEU A 87 -7.16 -10.47 -21.49
CA LEU A 87 -6.88 -11.15 -22.76
C LEU A 87 -6.29 -12.55 -22.53
N ARG A 88 -5.29 -12.67 -21.66
CA ARG A 88 -4.72 -13.98 -21.29
C ARG A 88 -5.75 -14.89 -20.66
N GLY A 89 -6.61 -14.37 -19.79
CA GLY A 89 -7.71 -15.12 -19.16
C GLY A 89 -8.70 -15.65 -20.19
N VAL A 90 -9.13 -14.80 -21.11
CA VAL A 90 -10.03 -15.19 -22.22
C VAL A 90 -9.39 -16.27 -23.10
N THR A 91 -8.13 -16.08 -23.51
CA THR A 91 -7.42 -17.06 -24.33
C THR A 91 -7.32 -18.42 -23.65
N ARG A 92 -6.99 -18.44 -22.34
CA ARG A 92 -6.95 -19.67 -21.55
C ARG A 92 -8.33 -20.32 -21.43
N ALA A 93 -9.37 -19.51 -21.20
CA ALA A 93 -10.74 -20.00 -21.08
C ALA A 93 -11.22 -20.68 -22.35
N ILE A 94 -10.93 -20.10 -23.53
CA ILE A 94 -11.22 -20.69 -24.83
C ILE A 94 -10.45 -21.99 -25.02
N ALA A 95 -9.14 -22.01 -24.78
CA ALA A 95 -8.30 -23.19 -24.90
C ALA A 95 -8.79 -24.33 -24.00
N LYS A 96 -9.14 -24.03 -22.73
CA LYS A 96 -9.72 -25.03 -21.81
C LYS A 96 -11.08 -25.53 -22.29
N GLY A 97 -11.94 -24.64 -22.80
CA GLY A 97 -13.23 -25.03 -23.34
C GLY A 97 -13.10 -26.01 -24.52
N VAL A 98 -12.18 -25.76 -25.43
CA VAL A 98 -11.87 -26.66 -26.54
C VAL A 98 -11.32 -28.00 -26.03
N MET A 99 -10.39 -27.97 -25.08
CA MET A 99 -9.77 -29.16 -24.51
C MET A 99 -10.79 -30.02 -23.73
N GLN A 100 -11.72 -29.39 -22.98
CA GLN A 100 -12.83 -30.11 -22.32
C GLN A 100 -13.74 -30.80 -23.31
N ASN A 101 -14.01 -30.17 -24.45
CA ASN A 101 -14.82 -30.76 -25.50
C ASN A 101 -14.17 -32.02 -26.09
N GLU A 102 -12.86 -32.03 -26.27
CA GLU A 102 -12.10 -33.20 -26.74
C GLU A 102 -12.04 -34.30 -25.67
N LEU A 103 -11.85 -33.95 -24.39
CA LEU A 103 -11.90 -34.94 -23.29
C LEU A 103 -13.27 -35.59 -23.13
N GLN A 104 -14.35 -34.84 -23.36
CA GLN A 104 -15.72 -35.43 -23.38
C GLN A 104 -15.93 -36.39 -24.52
N LYS A 105 -15.25 -36.21 -25.66
CA LYS A 105 -15.29 -37.17 -26.77
C LYS A 105 -14.64 -38.50 -26.41
N GLY A 106 -13.58 -38.47 -25.57
CA GLY A 106 -12.83 -39.68 -25.19
C GLY A 106 -13.18 -40.30 -23.84
N GLY A 107 -13.70 -39.52 -22.87
CA GLY A 107 -13.88 -39.93 -21.47
C GLY A 107 -15.31 -39.85 -20.93
N GLY A 108 -16.30 -39.46 -21.74
CA GLY A 108 -17.71 -39.32 -21.30
C GLY A 108 -17.94 -38.24 -20.25
N LEU A 109 -19.05 -38.36 -19.51
CA LEU A 109 -19.49 -37.35 -18.51
C LEU A 109 -18.49 -37.15 -17.36
N VAL A 110 -17.76 -38.20 -16.97
CA VAL A 110 -16.79 -38.18 -15.87
C VAL A 110 -15.57 -37.38 -16.24
N GLY A 111 -15.02 -37.50 -17.45
CA GLY A 111 -13.88 -36.71 -17.93
C GLY A 111 -14.19 -35.22 -18.04
N GLY A 112 -15.43 -34.87 -18.44
CA GLY A 112 -15.89 -33.50 -18.48
C GLY A 112 -16.00 -32.82 -17.09
N LEU A 113 -16.51 -33.56 -16.09
CA LEU A 113 -16.63 -33.07 -14.71
C LEU A 113 -15.25 -32.85 -14.05
N ILE A 114 -14.34 -33.81 -14.21
CA ILE A 114 -12.99 -33.69 -13.66
C ILE A 114 -12.24 -32.50 -14.31
N GLY A 115 -12.39 -32.32 -15.62
CA GLY A 115 -11.80 -31.17 -16.33
C GLY A 115 -12.39 -29.82 -15.87
N ALA A 116 -13.71 -29.76 -15.61
CA ALA A 116 -14.37 -28.54 -15.13
C ALA A 116 -13.91 -28.16 -13.71
N VAL A 117 -13.84 -29.13 -12.80
CA VAL A 117 -13.37 -28.91 -11.41
C VAL A 117 -11.89 -28.51 -11.40
N ALA A 118 -11.03 -29.18 -12.15
CA ALA A 118 -9.61 -28.82 -12.26
C ALA A 118 -9.43 -27.43 -12.87
N SER A 119 -10.23 -27.05 -13.86
CA SER A 119 -10.23 -25.72 -14.48
C SER A 119 -10.61 -24.61 -13.49
N ALA A 120 -11.66 -24.80 -12.70
CA ALA A 120 -12.10 -23.83 -11.69
C ALA A 120 -11.07 -23.68 -10.55
N ALA A 121 -10.42 -24.77 -10.13
CA ALA A 121 -9.43 -24.76 -9.05
C ALA A 121 -8.11 -24.07 -9.44
N THR A 122 -7.79 -23.95 -10.73
CA THR A 122 -6.54 -23.34 -11.22
C THR A 122 -6.69 -21.87 -11.63
N GLU A 123 -7.90 -21.32 -11.66
CA GLU A 123 -8.18 -19.91 -12.02
C GLU A 123 -8.23 -19.03 -10.77
N VAL A 124 -7.11 -18.96 -10.04
CA VAL A 124 -6.97 -18.04 -8.92
C VAL A 124 -6.14 -16.83 -9.37
N ALA A 125 -6.67 -15.62 -9.17
CA ALA A 125 -5.91 -14.42 -9.43
C ALA A 125 -4.74 -14.32 -8.46
N ASP A 126 -3.58 -13.85 -8.95
CA ASP A 126 -2.42 -13.59 -8.09
C ASP A 126 -2.72 -12.39 -7.17
N ASP A 127 -2.92 -12.69 -5.89
CA ASP A 127 -3.23 -11.73 -4.83
C ASP A 127 -2.01 -11.36 -3.97
N ARG A 128 -0.82 -11.89 -4.32
CA ARG A 128 0.41 -11.63 -3.56
C ARG A 128 0.79 -10.17 -3.61
N MET A 129 0.96 -9.58 -2.43
CA MET A 129 1.43 -8.22 -2.23
C MET A 129 2.22 -8.08 -0.93
N TRP A 130 3.11 -7.10 -0.92
CA TRP A 130 3.87 -6.74 0.28
C TRP A 130 3.01 -5.85 1.19
N ARG A 131 2.20 -6.48 2.02
CA ARG A 131 1.28 -5.80 2.94
C ARG A 131 1.98 -4.97 4.03
N MET A 132 3.26 -5.25 4.29
CA MET A 132 4.06 -4.51 5.28
C MET A 132 4.47 -3.11 4.82
N LEU A 133 4.33 -2.80 3.53
CA LEU A 133 4.61 -1.46 3.02
C LEU A 133 3.54 -0.47 3.45
N PRO A 134 3.93 0.80 3.72
CA PRO A 134 2.95 1.85 4.01
C PRO A 134 2.06 2.14 2.81
N GLY A 135 0.80 2.41 3.08
CA GLY A 135 -0.15 2.83 2.05
C GLY A 135 0.15 4.24 1.54
N ARG A 136 0.67 5.11 2.42
CA ARG A 136 1.06 6.49 2.11
C ARG A 136 2.27 6.89 2.92
N VAL A 137 3.08 7.79 2.36
CA VAL A 137 4.19 8.41 3.08
C VAL A 137 4.04 9.93 2.99
N TYR A 138 4.13 10.57 4.15
CA TYR A 138 4.10 12.01 4.30
C TYR A 138 5.43 12.48 4.88
N ILE A 139 5.83 13.68 4.52
CA ILE A 139 6.94 14.37 5.15
C ILE A 139 6.46 15.71 5.71
N ALA A 140 7.09 16.12 6.80
CA ALA A 140 6.98 17.47 7.32
C ALA A 140 8.35 17.95 7.82
N ARG A 141 8.71 19.18 7.53
CA ARG A 141 9.98 19.77 7.94
C ARG A 141 9.73 20.98 8.82
N GLY A 142 10.48 21.08 9.88
CA GLY A 142 10.41 22.20 10.79
C GLY A 142 11.75 22.48 11.48
N TYR A 143 11.84 23.64 12.12
CA TYR A 143 13.00 24.01 12.92
C TYR A 143 12.56 24.06 14.38
N LEU A 144 13.15 23.20 15.21
CA LEU A 144 12.83 23.07 16.62
C LEU A 144 14.06 23.33 17.48
N PRO A 145 13.92 23.96 18.65
CA PRO A 145 15.02 24.04 19.59
C PRO A 145 15.41 22.62 20.05
N PRO A 146 16.66 22.37 20.42
CA PRO A 146 17.05 21.13 21.04
C PRO A 146 16.28 20.91 22.36
N GLY A 147 15.91 19.67 22.63
CA GLY A 147 15.17 19.29 23.82
C GLY A 147 14.06 18.27 23.54
N GLU A 148 13.19 18.11 24.50
CA GLU A 148 12.02 17.24 24.41
C GLU A 148 10.79 18.01 23.94
N HIS A 149 10.10 17.47 22.96
CA HIS A 149 8.94 18.12 22.37
C HIS A 149 7.74 17.17 22.30
N VAL A 150 6.58 17.69 22.67
CA VAL A 150 5.32 16.99 22.41
C VAL A 150 5.01 17.10 20.91
N VAL A 151 4.84 15.96 20.29
CA VAL A 151 4.41 15.84 18.89
C VAL A 151 2.98 15.35 18.87
N THR A 152 2.16 15.99 18.04
CA THR A 152 0.73 15.67 17.90
C THR A 152 0.43 15.28 16.45
N VAL A 153 -0.23 14.16 16.27
CA VAL A 153 -0.62 13.60 14.98
C VAL A 153 -2.13 13.48 14.94
N ASN A 154 -2.79 14.11 13.97
CA ASN A 154 -4.26 14.15 13.88
C ASN A 154 -4.94 14.54 15.19
N GLY A 155 -4.41 15.54 15.89
CA GLY A 155 -4.93 16.02 17.15
C GLY A 155 -4.63 15.16 18.39
N ARG A 156 -3.86 14.06 18.25
CA ARG A 156 -3.45 13.20 19.37
C ARG A 156 -1.96 13.35 19.64
N ALA A 157 -1.61 13.66 20.88
CA ALA A 157 -0.21 13.69 21.30
C ALA A 157 0.37 12.27 21.33
N LEU A 158 1.63 12.15 20.97
CA LEU A 158 2.40 10.93 21.19
C LEU A 158 2.49 10.63 22.70
N PRO A 159 2.54 9.35 23.10
CA PRO A 159 2.65 8.98 24.50
C PRO A 159 3.94 9.49 25.14
N ASP A 160 5.03 9.49 24.38
CA ASP A 160 6.34 9.93 24.83
C ASP A 160 6.78 11.19 24.05
N PRO A 161 7.47 12.13 24.72
CA PRO A 161 8.03 13.28 24.06
C PRO A 161 9.16 12.86 23.11
N VAL A 162 9.28 13.58 22.00
CA VAL A 162 10.34 13.37 21.01
C VAL A 162 11.56 14.19 21.40
N LYS A 163 12.67 13.52 21.66
CA LYS A 163 13.93 14.17 21.94
C LYS A 163 14.61 14.59 20.64
N ILE A 164 14.83 15.88 20.49
CA ILE A 164 15.49 16.51 19.35
C ILE A 164 16.86 17.02 19.78
N ASP A 165 17.90 16.58 19.11
CA ASP A 165 19.26 17.08 19.28
C ASP A 165 20.02 17.08 17.95
N GLY A 166 21.27 17.63 17.97
CA GLY A 166 22.07 17.73 16.75
C GLY A 166 21.67 18.88 15.83
N GLN A 167 22.33 18.95 14.69
CA GLN A 167 22.08 19.95 13.65
C GLN A 167 20.84 19.55 12.82
N TYR A 168 20.69 18.26 12.58
CA TYR A 168 19.56 17.65 11.87
C TYR A 168 18.99 16.50 12.68
N ALA A 169 17.69 16.32 12.63
CA ALA A 169 17.02 15.18 13.22
C ALA A 169 16.00 14.58 12.23
N LEU A 170 15.94 13.25 12.21
CA LEU A 170 14.94 12.49 11.49
C LEU A 170 14.04 11.78 12.50
N VAL A 171 12.75 12.03 12.42
CA VAL A 171 11.74 11.43 13.30
C VAL A 171 10.81 10.54 12.48
N PRO A 172 11.01 9.20 12.51
CA PRO A 172 10.13 8.27 11.83
C PRO A 172 8.89 7.98 12.67
N LEU A 173 7.72 8.15 12.07
CA LEU A 173 6.42 7.87 12.66
C LEU A 173 5.64 6.88 11.79
N ARG A 174 4.91 5.97 12.43
CA ARG A 174 3.99 5.06 11.75
C ARG A 174 2.59 5.29 12.29
N LEU A 175 1.67 5.71 11.43
CA LEU A 175 0.24 5.82 11.73
C LEU A 175 -0.45 4.55 11.24
N TYR A 176 -0.92 3.74 12.17
CA TYR A 176 -1.68 2.53 11.89
C TYR A 176 -3.04 2.62 12.57
N GLU A 177 -4.11 2.62 11.80
CA GLU A 177 -5.46 2.89 12.30
C GLU A 177 -5.52 4.19 13.11
N ASN A 178 -5.70 4.08 14.42
CA ASN A 178 -5.74 5.20 15.35
C ASN A 178 -4.50 5.29 16.26
N THR A 179 -3.49 4.47 16.00
CA THR A 179 -2.27 4.40 16.82
C THR A 179 -1.09 5.00 16.06
N VAL A 180 -0.31 5.81 16.75
CA VAL A 180 0.95 6.34 16.22
C VAL A 180 2.09 5.69 16.97
N LEU A 181 2.96 5.04 16.22
CA LEU A 181 4.21 4.45 16.72
C LEU A 181 5.36 5.35 16.29
N MET A 182 6.30 5.57 17.21
CA MET A 182 7.53 6.31 16.93
C MET A 182 8.69 5.32 16.83
N GLY A 183 9.44 5.42 15.75
CA GLY A 183 10.71 4.72 15.62
C GLY A 183 11.86 5.47 16.29
N SER A 184 13.07 4.93 16.18
CA SER A 184 14.26 5.61 16.73
C SER A 184 14.53 6.91 16.01
N VAL A 185 14.64 7.99 16.77
CA VAL A 185 15.03 9.30 16.24
C VAL A 185 16.51 9.26 15.87
N ALA A 186 16.84 9.66 14.65
CA ALA A 186 18.21 9.78 14.20
C ALA A 186 18.65 11.25 14.28
N SER A 187 19.74 11.50 14.99
CA SER A 187 20.34 12.84 15.11
C SER A 187 21.67 12.88 14.38
N LEU A 188 21.89 13.95 13.59
CA LEU A 188 23.06 14.14 12.75
C LEU A 188 23.69 15.50 13.00
N GLY A 189 25.03 15.52 13.00
CA GLY A 189 25.81 16.73 13.21
C GLY A 189 25.77 17.21 14.66
N LYS A 190 26.60 18.20 14.96
CA LYS A 190 26.65 18.89 16.26
C LYS A 190 26.19 20.32 16.08
N LEU A 191 25.29 20.77 16.94
CA LEU A 191 25.00 22.21 17.02
C LEU A 191 26.28 22.95 17.42
N ALA A 192 26.62 23.99 16.67
CA ALA A 192 27.80 24.79 16.99
C ALA A 192 27.74 25.34 18.44
N PRO A 193 28.80 25.47 19.24
CA PRO A 193 28.76 26.01 20.60
C PRO A 193 28.12 27.40 20.61
N ALA A 194 27.36 27.78 21.64
CA ALA A 194 26.82 29.13 21.74
C ALA A 194 28.02 30.10 21.71
N SER A 195 28.06 30.99 20.72
CA SER A 195 28.99 32.09 20.77
C SER A 195 28.74 32.84 22.08
N ALA A 196 29.70 32.86 22.96
CA ALA A 196 29.64 33.74 24.13
C ALA A 196 29.41 35.16 23.60
N ALA A 197 28.34 35.81 24.08
CA ALA A 197 28.14 37.21 23.76
C ALA A 197 29.38 37.97 24.24
N PRO A 198 29.97 38.86 23.44
CA PRO A 198 31.03 39.72 23.95
C PRO A 198 30.45 40.55 25.11
N VAL A 199 31.14 40.52 26.25
CA VAL A 199 30.86 41.34 27.43
C VAL A 199 31.10 42.80 27.08
#